data_741a41cf326b8bf7ee546dbc74ae2ef9
#
_entry.id   741a41cf326b8bf7ee546dbc74ae2ef9
#
_cell.length_a   1.000
_cell.length_b   1.000
_cell.length_c   1.000
_cell.angle_alpha   90.00
_cell.angle_beta   90.00
_cell.angle_gamma   90.00
#
_symmetry.space_group_name_H-M   'P 1'
#
loop_
_entity.id
_entity.type
_entity.pdbx_description
1 polymer ?
#
loop_
_entity_poly.entity_id
_entity_poly.type
_entity_poly.pdbx_seq_one_letter_code
_entity_poly.pdbx_strand_id
1 'polypeptide(L)'
;MANRARDYGGSERLEPRTRPATASTRTKLKKFLLRYYPPGIILEYEHMGELMQRSVDLLDLTPESDADALLEQIVRQESMIKPAHREPLRGLIHKLQGKLARVSQKDFALMKVLRAHILPLTNCAFNKSGDKFITGSYDRTCKIFDADTGNETHTLEGHKNVVYAIAFNNPYGDKIITGSFDKTCKLWDANTGQLYYTLRGHATEIVCLAFNPQSTTIATGSMDNTAKLWDVETGAETFSLEGHEAEIVSLSFNTTGDQVVTGSFDHTSRLWDVRTGRCERVLEGHRGEVSSTLFNYASDQVLSGSIDKTCRLWDVGTGNCVSVRQGHGDEVLDVCFDATGRRMASASADATARIYDAATGKCAHVLEGHEGEISKVAFNPQGTRVITASSDKTCKLWDVDTGACVQTLEGHTDEIFSCAFNYEGDRIITGSKDNTCRIWKT
;
A
#
# COMPACT_ATOMS: atom_id res chain seq x y z
N MET A 1 47.67 68.70 5.22
CA MET A 1 48.34 68.96 6.50
C MET A 1 48.16 67.71 7.33
N ALA A 2 49.15 66.84 7.30
CA ALA A 2 50.20 66.69 8.28
C ALA A 2 49.68 66.01 9.56
N ASN A 3 50.02 64.70 9.62
CA ASN A 3 50.92 64.02 10.58
C ASN A 3 50.42 63.84 12.03
N ARG A 4 50.39 62.68 12.58
CA ARG A 4 51.43 61.89 13.16
C ARG A 4 50.95 60.54 13.73
N ALA A 5 51.72 59.55 13.41
CA ALA A 5 51.72 58.21 14.03
C ALA A 5 52.24 58.26 15.49
N ARG A 6 51.81 57.27 16.30
CA ARG A 6 52.67 56.69 17.38
C ARG A 6 52.27 55.24 17.57
N ASP A 7 53.26 54.37 17.31
CA ASP A 7 53.41 53.02 17.79
C ASP A 7 53.37 52.90 19.30
N TYR A 8 52.76 51.83 19.80
CA TYR A 8 53.36 51.05 20.91
C TYR A 8 52.89 49.63 20.81
N GLY A 9 53.88 48.75 20.72
CA GLY A 9 53.72 47.31 20.59
C GLY A 9 53.32 46.59 21.88
N GLY A 10 52.79 45.43 21.74
CA GLY A 10 52.51 44.48 22.80
C GLY A 10 52.09 43.16 22.14
N SER A 11 53.09 42.35 21.83
CA SER A 11 52.90 40.97 21.33
C SER A 11 52.48 40.08 22.48
N GLU A 12 51.20 39.76 22.57
CA GLU A 12 50.75 38.55 23.29
C GLU A 12 50.41 37.46 22.29
N ARG A 13 51.20 36.41 22.29
CA ARG A 13 50.93 35.14 21.61
C ARG A 13 49.74 34.50 22.29
N LEU A 14 48.56 34.53 21.64
CA LEU A 14 47.44 33.66 21.96
C LEU A 14 47.76 32.26 21.42
N GLU A 15 48.03 31.34 22.31
CA GLU A 15 48.09 29.90 22.01
C GLU A 15 46.74 29.44 21.41
N PRO A 16 46.75 28.56 20.41
CA PRO A 16 45.51 28.05 19.85
C PRO A 16 44.82 27.17 20.89
N ARG A 17 43.65 27.62 21.38
CA ARG A 17 42.76 26.76 22.16
C ARG A 17 42.47 25.52 21.34
N THR A 18 43.00 24.40 21.75
CA THR A 18 42.65 23.07 21.31
C THR A 18 41.12 22.89 21.46
N ARG A 19 40.42 22.81 20.34
CA ARG A 19 39.02 22.35 20.33
C ARG A 19 39.01 20.98 21.00
N PRO A 20 38.05 20.72 21.91
CA PRO A 20 37.90 19.38 22.46
C PRO A 20 37.59 18.43 21.32
N ALA A 21 38.20 17.26 21.41
CA ALA A 21 38.13 16.18 20.44
C ALA A 21 36.71 15.91 20.02
N THR A 22 36.53 15.77 18.73
CA THR A 22 35.38 15.26 18.00
C THR A 22 34.58 14.27 18.82
N ALA A 23 33.33 14.63 19.16
CA ALA A 23 32.35 13.68 19.62
C ALA A 23 32.26 12.58 18.55
N SER A 24 32.75 11.41 18.88
CA SER A 24 32.63 10.21 18.04
C SER A 24 31.16 10.04 17.67
N THR A 25 30.84 10.19 16.40
CA THR A 25 29.52 9.89 15.82
C THR A 25 29.27 8.38 15.91
N ARG A 26 29.07 7.87 17.12
CA ARG A 26 28.82 6.45 17.36
C ARG A 26 27.37 6.17 17.07
N THR A 27 27.11 5.63 15.89
CA THR A 27 25.86 4.91 15.61
C THR A 27 25.79 3.69 16.52
N LYS A 28 24.71 3.57 17.29
CA LYS A 28 24.50 2.46 18.24
C LYS A 28 23.21 1.72 17.90
N LEU A 29 23.36 0.47 17.45
CA LEU A 29 22.22 -0.41 17.25
C LEU A 29 21.51 -0.65 18.59
N LYS A 30 20.18 -0.47 18.60
CA LYS A 30 19.32 -0.62 19.78
C LYS A 30 18.51 -1.90 19.72
N LYS A 31 17.91 -2.19 18.57
CA LYS A 31 16.91 -3.25 18.45
C LYS A 31 16.84 -3.79 17.02
N PHE A 32 16.44 -5.05 16.89
CA PHE A 32 15.98 -5.65 15.66
C PHE A 32 14.47 -5.79 15.71
N LEU A 33 13.78 -5.42 14.63
CA LEU A 33 12.36 -5.64 14.43
C LEU A 33 12.17 -6.55 13.22
N LEU A 34 11.21 -7.46 13.29
CA LEU A 34 10.88 -8.34 12.17
C LEU A 34 9.80 -7.70 11.31
N ARG A 35 9.99 -7.79 10.00
CA ARG A 35 8.95 -7.56 9.01
C ARG A 35 8.71 -8.88 8.27
N TYR A 36 7.48 -9.38 8.33
CA TYR A 36 7.16 -10.69 7.74
C TYR A 36 6.88 -10.60 6.24
N TYR A 37 6.23 -9.51 5.79
CA TYR A 37 5.81 -9.36 4.40
C TYR A 37 6.00 -7.90 3.91
N PRO A 38 6.81 -7.69 2.87
CA PRO A 38 7.84 -8.62 2.39
C PRO A 38 8.87 -8.91 3.49
N PRO A 39 9.50 -10.11 3.46
CA PRO A 39 10.39 -10.52 4.54
C PRO A 39 11.59 -9.59 4.68
N GLY A 40 11.91 -9.23 5.91
CA GLY A 40 13.02 -8.32 6.20
C GLY A 40 13.25 -8.10 7.69
N ILE A 41 14.36 -7.44 8.00
CA ILE A 41 14.77 -7.09 9.36
C ILE A 41 14.98 -5.59 9.41
N ILE A 42 14.32 -4.92 10.35
CA ILE A 42 14.49 -3.48 10.56
C ILE A 42 15.49 -3.29 11.70
N LEU A 43 16.54 -2.55 11.42
CA LEU A 43 17.57 -2.14 12.37
C LEU A 43 17.13 -0.80 12.97
N GLU A 44 16.83 -0.80 14.26
CA GLU A 44 16.56 0.42 15.03
C GLU A 44 17.85 0.84 15.73
N TYR A 45 18.33 2.05 15.45
CA TYR A 45 19.61 2.54 15.95
C TYR A 45 19.55 4.03 16.34
N GLU A 46 20.39 4.40 17.26
CA GLU A 46 20.59 5.79 17.68
C GLU A 46 21.75 6.42 16.91
N HIS A 47 21.50 7.53 16.26
CA HIS A 47 22.50 8.35 15.58
C HIS A 47 22.35 9.80 16.02
N MET A 48 23.41 10.39 16.58
CA MET A 48 23.40 11.78 17.11
C MET A 48 22.30 12.07 18.15
N GLY A 49 21.83 11.05 18.88
CA GLY A 49 20.76 11.19 19.88
C GLY A 49 19.36 11.01 19.31
N GLU A 50 19.20 10.84 18.01
CA GLU A 50 17.94 10.53 17.35
C GLU A 50 17.81 9.03 17.08
N LEU A 51 16.57 8.51 17.25
CA LEU A 51 16.24 7.14 16.94
C LEU A 51 15.90 7.02 15.45
N MET A 52 16.65 6.20 14.75
CA MET A 52 16.49 5.96 13.31
C MET A 52 16.23 4.49 13.02
N GLN A 53 15.60 4.22 11.89
CA GLN A 53 15.35 2.86 11.42
C GLN A 53 15.92 2.67 10.02
N ARG A 54 16.46 1.47 9.77
CA ARG A 54 16.95 1.03 8.48
C ARG A 54 16.46 -0.38 8.18
N SER A 55 15.85 -0.59 7.03
CA SER A 55 15.37 -1.88 6.61
C SER A 55 16.45 -2.67 5.87
N VAL A 56 16.56 -3.94 6.20
CA VAL A 56 17.31 -4.95 5.45
C VAL A 56 16.29 -5.89 4.84
N ASP A 57 16.10 -5.78 3.54
CA ASP A 57 15.11 -6.56 2.80
C ASP A 57 15.67 -7.94 2.43
N LEU A 58 14.88 -8.98 2.67
CA LEU A 58 15.23 -10.37 2.42
C LEU A 58 14.23 -10.98 1.41
N LEU A 59 14.09 -10.31 0.27
CA LEU A 59 13.06 -10.63 -0.74
C LEU A 59 13.24 -12.04 -1.35
N ASP A 60 14.45 -12.60 -1.29
CA ASP A 60 14.79 -13.94 -1.75
C ASP A 60 14.68 -15.03 -0.67
N LEU A 61 14.24 -14.65 0.53
CA LEU A 61 14.15 -15.59 1.65
C LEU A 61 13.08 -16.64 1.38
N THR A 62 13.49 -17.91 1.36
CA THR A 62 12.61 -19.07 1.33
C THR A 62 12.78 -19.89 2.62
N PRO A 63 11.86 -20.81 2.94
CA PRO A 63 12.04 -21.74 4.05
C PRO A 63 13.33 -22.57 3.97
N GLU A 64 13.81 -22.85 2.76
CA GLU A 64 14.98 -23.67 2.45
C GLU A 64 16.29 -22.85 2.34
N SER A 65 16.23 -21.52 2.40
CA SER A 65 17.40 -20.65 2.30
C SER A 65 18.41 -20.96 3.42
N ASP A 66 19.71 -20.93 3.08
CA ASP A 66 20.77 -21.08 4.08
C ASP A 66 20.84 -19.86 4.99
N ALA A 67 20.41 -20.02 6.24
CA ALA A 67 20.36 -18.95 7.24
C ALA A 67 21.75 -18.39 7.58
N ASP A 68 22.80 -19.23 7.55
CA ASP A 68 24.16 -18.81 7.85
C ASP A 68 24.77 -17.99 6.71
N ALA A 69 24.54 -18.39 5.47
CA ALA A 69 24.94 -17.61 4.30
C ALA A 69 24.28 -16.22 4.27
N LEU A 70 22.97 -16.16 4.57
CA LEU A 70 22.23 -14.92 4.68
C LEU A 70 22.73 -14.05 5.86
N LEU A 71 23.00 -14.65 7.00
CA LEU A 71 23.58 -13.95 8.16
C LEU A 71 24.91 -13.27 7.79
N GLU A 72 25.82 -14.00 7.13
CA GLU A 72 27.09 -13.44 6.69
C GLU A 72 26.92 -12.31 5.65
N GLN A 73 25.95 -12.42 4.76
CA GLN A 73 25.62 -11.37 3.80
C GLN A 73 25.15 -10.10 4.51
N ILE A 74 24.21 -10.21 5.45
CA ILE A 74 23.68 -9.07 6.24
C ILE A 74 24.79 -8.42 7.04
N VAL A 75 25.64 -9.21 7.71
CA VAL A 75 26.75 -8.70 8.51
C VAL A 75 27.79 -7.94 7.66
N ARG A 76 28.01 -8.37 6.41
CA ARG A 76 28.91 -7.66 5.47
C ARG A 76 28.31 -6.34 4.99
N GLN A 77 26.99 -6.29 4.77
CA GLN A 77 26.29 -5.09 4.30
C GLN A 77 26.12 -4.05 5.41
N GLU A 78 25.93 -4.49 6.66
CA GLU A 78 25.57 -3.62 7.78
C GLU A 78 26.67 -3.55 8.85
N SER A 79 27.50 -2.52 8.74
CA SER A 79 28.64 -2.28 9.65
C SER A 79 28.25 -2.07 11.13
N MET A 80 26.98 -1.80 11.42
CA MET A 80 26.44 -1.65 12.77
C MET A 80 26.28 -2.98 13.51
N ILE A 81 26.28 -4.10 12.80
CA ILE A 81 26.08 -5.44 13.34
C ILE A 81 27.41 -5.95 13.88
N LYS A 82 27.50 -6.10 15.19
CA LYS A 82 28.67 -6.61 15.90
C LYS A 82 28.60 -8.14 16.07
N PRO A 83 29.72 -8.82 16.38
CA PRO A 83 29.72 -10.26 16.64
C PRO A 83 28.69 -10.73 17.68
N ALA A 84 28.43 -9.93 18.72
CA ALA A 84 27.43 -10.23 19.75
C ALA A 84 25.97 -10.25 19.23
N HIS A 85 25.72 -9.66 18.04
CA HIS A 85 24.39 -9.59 17.44
C HIS A 85 24.08 -10.78 16.50
N ARG A 86 25.09 -11.65 16.22
CA ARG A 86 24.96 -12.73 15.23
C ARG A 86 23.92 -13.78 15.63
N GLU A 87 24.01 -14.30 16.87
CA GLU A 87 23.05 -15.31 17.34
C GLU A 87 21.59 -14.79 17.43
N PRO A 88 21.33 -13.58 17.99
CA PRO A 88 20.01 -12.98 17.90
C PRO A 88 19.50 -12.84 16.46
N LEU A 89 20.36 -12.41 15.53
CA LEU A 89 19.99 -12.21 14.12
C LEU A 89 19.69 -13.54 13.42
N ARG A 90 20.49 -14.59 13.66
CA ARG A 90 20.22 -15.95 13.20
C ARG A 90 18.84 -16.45 13.67
N GLY A 91 18.54 -16.26 14.95
CA GLY A 91 17.23 -16.61 15.51
C GLY A 91 16.06 -15.87 14.85
N LEU A 92 16.26 -14.62 14.40
CA LEU A 92 15.26 -13.87 13.66
C LEU A 92 15.07 -14.36 12.24
N ILE A 93 16.15 -14.74 11.52
CA ILE A 93 16.08 -15.36 10.19
C ILE A 93 15.28 -16.67 10.28
N HIS A 94 15.57 -17.54 11.25
CA HIS A 94 14.80 -18.77 11.45
C HIS A 94 13.32 -18.52 11.78
N LYS A 95 13.00 -17.45 12.54
CA LYS A 95 11.60 -17.06 12.78
C LYS A 95 10.90 -16.64 11.50
N LEU A 96 11.59 -15.88 10.63
CA LEU A 96 11.06 -15.50 9.31
C LEU A 96 10.82 -16.76 8.45
N GLN A 97 11.80 -17.65 8.36
CA GLN A 97 11.68 -18.92 7.63
C GLN A 97 10.51 -19.78 8.16
N GLY A 98 10.41 -19.90 9.48
CA GLY A 98 9.31 -20.65 10.11
C GLY A 98 7.93 -20.03 9.85
N LYS A 99 7.85 -18.70 9.69
CA LYS A 99 6.61 -18.03 9.32
C LYS A 99 6.27 -18.25 7.84
N LEU A 100 7.25 -18.18 6.95
CA LEU A 100 7.10 -18.47 5.52
C LEU A 100 6.71 -19.92 5.26
N ALA A 101 7.30 -20.87 6.01
CA ALA A 101 6.97 -22.29 5.92
C ALA A 101 5.53 -22.62 6.39
N ARG A 102 4.95 -21.78 7.25
CA ARG A 102 3.58 -21.93 7.74
C ARG A 102 2.52 -21.41 6.78
N VAL A 103 2.83 -21.31 5.50
CA VAL A 103 1.81 -20.98 4.49
C VAL A 103 0.71 -22.01 4.59
N SER A 104 -0.44 -21.58 5.06
CA SER A 104 -1.58 -22.46 5.27
C SER A 104 -2.02 -23.00 3.92
N GLN A 105 -1.87 -24.32 3.72
CA GLN A 105 -2.52 -25.05 2.63
C GLN A 105 -4.00 -25.32 2.94
N LYS A 106 -4.48 -24.80 4.07
CA LYS A 106 -5.86 -25.01 4.52
C LYS A 106 -6.83 -24.20 3.66
N ASP A 107 -7.99 -24.78 3.47
CA ASP A 107 -9.11 -24.09 2.85
C ASP A 107 -9.68 -23.02 3.77
N PHE A 108 -10.24 -21.98 3.19
CA PHE A 108 -10.95 -20.94 3.91
C PHE A 108 -12.40 -21.39 4.15
N ALA A 109 -12.82 -21.41 5.41
CA ALA A 109 -14.19 -21.66 5.80
C ALA A 109 -14.91 -20.33 6.09
N LEU A 110 -16.20 -20.25 5.73
CA LEU A 110 -17.03 -19.11 6.08
C LEU A 110 -17.16 -19.03 7.61
N MET A 111 -16.60 -17.98 8.17
CA MET A 111 -16.69 -17.71 9.60
C MET A 111 -17.99 -16.98 9.96
N LYS A 112 -18.33 -15.92 9.20
CA LYS A 112 -19.50 -15.09 9.50
C LYS A 112 -20.01 -14.34 8.28
N VAL A 113 -21.33 -14.16 8.21
CA VAL A 113 -22.02 -13.25 7.29
C VAL A 113 -22.45 -12.02 8.06
N LEU A 114 -22.00 -10.85 7.64
CA LEU A 114 -22.30 -9.56 8.26
C LEU A 114 -23.36 -8.82 7.43
N ARG A 115 -24.55 -8.69 7.99
CA ARG A 115 -25.67 -7.95 7.40
C ARG A 115 -25.83 -6.60 8.09
N ALA A 116 -24.75 -5.81 8.07
CA ALA A 116 -24.69 -4.56 8.82
C ALA A 116 -25.10 -3.33 8.00
N HIS A 117 -25.08 -3.43 6.68
CA HIS A 117 -25.48 -2.35 5.78
C HIS A 117 -26.86 -2.61 5.18
N ILE A 118 -27.60 -1.53 4.91
CA ILE A 118 -28.93 -1.59 4.28
C ILE A 118 -28.89 -1.40 2.76
N LEU A 119 -27.74 -0.98 2.22
CA LEU A 119 -27.46 -0.79 0.81
C LEU A 119 -26.13 -1.48 0.46
N PRO A 120 -25.83 -1.65 -0.85
CA PRO A 120 -24.60 -2.30 -1.31
C PRO A 120 -23.33 -1.80 -0.66
N LEU A 121 -22.38 -2.69 -0.47
CA LEU A 121 -21.02 -2.31 -0.06
C LEU A 121 -20.26 -1.76 -1.26
N THR A 122 -19.34 -0.85 -1.00
CA THR A 122 -18.44 -0.28 -2.01
C THR A 122 -17.04 -0.85 -1.91
N ASN A 123 -16.53 -0.95 -0.67
CA ASN A 123 -15.16 -1.38 -0.42
C ASN A 123 -15.04 -2.02 0.96
N CYS A 124 -13.97 -2.80 1.16
CA CYS A 124 -13.59 -3.35 2.46
C CYS A 124 -12.07 -3.38 2.61
N ALA A 125 -11.57 -3.19 3.83
CA ALA A 125 -10.14 -3.16 4.11
C ALA A 125 -9.83 -3.62 5.53
N PHE A 126 -8.74 -4.41 5.69
CA PHE A 126 -8.16 -4.73 6.98
C PHE A 126 -7.19 -3.64 7.45
N ASN A 127 -7.04 -3.51 8.76
CA ASN A 127 -5.89 -2.83 9.32
C ASN A 127 -4.64 -3.75 9.28
N LYS A 128 -3.46 -3.18 9.53
CA LYS A 128 -2.19 -3.92 9.45
C LYS A 128 -2.06 -5.04 10.48
N SER A 129 -2.61 -4.86 11.68
CA SER A 129 -2.62 -5.91 12.73
C SER A 129 -3.58 -7.07 12.42
N GLY A 130 -4.54 -6.86 11.51
CA GLY A 130 -5.52 -7.86 11.12
C GLY A 130 -6.60 -8.13 12.17
N ASP A 131 -6.66 -7.32 13.24
CA ASP A 131 -7.65 -7.41 14.31
C ASP A 131 -8.94 -6.64 14.01
N LYS A 132 -8.87 -5.68 13.07
CA LYS A 132 -10.02 -4.88 12.63
C LYS A 132 -10.13 -4.84 11.12
N PHE A 133 -11.33 -4.63 10.64
CA PHE A 133 -11.60 -4.26 9.25
C PHE A 133 -12.74 -3.26 9.16
N ILE A 134 -12.80 -2.56 8.05
CA ILE A 134 -13.82 -1.55 7.75
C ILE A 134 -14.54 -1.89 6.46
N THR A 135 -15.77 -1.42 6.36
CA THR A 135 -16.62 -1.53 5.18
C THR A 135 -17.26 -0.19 4.86
N GLY A 136 -17.22 0.22 3.60
CA GLY A 136 -17.95 1.38 3.08
C GLY A 136 -19.20 0.96 2.34
N SER A 137 -20.23 1.82 2.30
CA SER A 137 -21.51 1.48 1.68
C SER A 137 -22.20 2.67 1.02
N TYR A 138 -23.12 2.34 0.12
CA TYR A 138 -24.10 3.26 -0.46
C TYR A 138 -25.07 3.82 0.59
N ASP A 139 -25.18 3.19 1.77
CA ASP A 139 -26.01 3.70 2.89
C ASP A 139 -25.41 4.92 3.60
N ARG A 140 -24.30 5.47 3.08
CA ARG A 140 -23.59 6.66 3.55
C ARG A 140 -22.81 6.46 4.83
N THR A 141 -22.63 5.23 5.27
CA THR A 141 -21.88 4.88 6.48
C THR A 141 -20.61 4.10 6.16
N CYS A 142 -19.64 4.18 7.05
CA CYS A 142 -18.56 3.24 7.16
C CYS A 142 -18.66 2.54 8.51
N LYS A 143 -18.43 1.23 8.56
CA LYS A 143 -18.53 0.45 9.80
C LYS A 143 -17.20 -0.21 10.11
N ILE A 144 -16.88 -0.26 11.42
CA ILE A 144 -15.68 -0.92 11.93
C ILE A 144 -16.10 -2.21 12.62
N PHE A 145 -15.38 -3.28 12.29
CA PHE A 145 -15.61 -4.59 12.86
C PHE A 145 -14.36 -5.15 13.51
N ASP A 146 -14.57 -5.91 14.57
CA ASP A 146 -13.56 -6.79 15.15
C ASP A 146 -13.43 -8.04 14.27
N ALA A 147 -12.21 -8.36 13.85
CA ALA A 147 -11.97 -9.43 12.88
C ALA A 147 -12.02 -10.84 13.49
N ASP A 148 -11.87 -10.97 14.81
CA ASP A 148 -11.96 -12.26 15.50
C ASP A 148 -13.40 -12.69 15.77
N THR A 149 -14.23 -11.74 16.14
CA THR A 149 -15.64 -12.01 16.51
C THR A 149 -16.61 -11.69 15.37
N GLY A 150 -16.19 -10.83 14.42
CA GLY A 150 -17.05 -10.27 13.40
C GLY A 150 -18.15 -9.37 13.98
N ASN A 151 -17.95 -8.80 15.15
CA ASN A 151 -18.91 -7.86 15.74
C ASN A 151 -18.59 -6.43 15.28
N GLU A 152 -19.65 -5.69 14.98
CA GLU A 152 -19.55 -4.25 14.74
C GLU A 152 -19.14 -3.55 16.03
N THR A 153 -18.07 -2.74 15.96
CA THR A 153 -17.57 -1.94 17.08
C THR A 153 -18.05 -0.51 16.99
N HIS A 154 -18.05 0.07 15.80
CA HIS A 154 -18.50 1.43 15.58
C HIS A 154 -19.14 1.60 14.20
N THR A 155 -20.14 2.48 14.12
CA THR A 155 -20.65 3.03 12.87
C THR A 155 -20.16 4.47 12.71
N LEU A 156 -19.49 4.77 11.62
CA LEU A 156 -19.01 6.11 11.27
C LEU A 156 -20.07 6.82 10.43
N GLU A 157 -20.85 7.68 11.10
CA GLU A 157 -21.96 8.43 10.50
C GLU A 157 -21.58 9.89 10.27
N GLY A 158 -22.10 10.49 9.21
CA GLY A 158 -21.93 11.92 8.94
C GLY A 158 -21.68 12.30 7.48
N HIS A 159 -21.43 11.32 6.59
CA HIS A 159 -21.47 11.56 5.16
C HIS A 159 -22.90 11.74 4.67
N LYS A 160 -23.07 12.60 3.64
CA LYS A 160 -24.38 12.93 3.07
C LYS A 160 -24.69 12.12 1.80
N ASN A 161 -23.71 11.37 1.31
CA ASN A 161 -23.82 10.54 0.11
C ASN A 161 -22.96 9.28 0.31
N VAL A 162 -22.92 8.40 -0.71
CA VAL A 162 -22.17 7.14 -0.74
C VAL A 162 -20.77 7.28 -0.16
N VAL A 163 -20.37 6.37 0.73
CA VAL A 163 -18.98 6.19 1.15
C VAL A 163 -18.34 5.23 0.17
N TYR A 164 -17.49 5.75 -0.74
CA TYR A 164 -16.93 4.97 -1.82
C TYR A 164 -15.53 4.45 -1.53
N ALA A 165 -14.64 5.31 -1.06
CA ALA A 165 -13.26 4.98 -0.76
C ALA A 165 -13.01 4.98 0.75
N ILE A 166 -12.30 3.98 1.25
CA ILE A 166 -11.97 3.81 2.66
C ILE A 166 -10.55 3.28 2.83
N ALA A 167 -9.85 3.72 3.86
CA ALA A 167 -8.54 3.18 4.21
C ALA A 167 -8.21 3.35 5.70
N PHE A 168 -7.40 2.41 6.23
CA PHE A 168 -6.68 2.60 7.48
C PHE A 168 -5.33 3.28 7.25
N ASN A 169 -4.82 3.97 8.25
CA ASN A 169 -3.45 4.49 8.27
C ASN A 169 -2.45 3.37 8.64
N ASN A 170 -2.16 2.49 7.71
CA ASN A 170 -1.18 1.43 7.92
C ASN A 170 0.27 2.01 7.96
N PRO A 171 1.15 1.55 8.87
CA PRO A 171 1.00 0.36 9.73
C PRO A 171 0.33 0.61 11.09
N TYR A 172 -0.03 1.83 11.45
CA TYR A 172 -0.51 2.16 12.81
C TYR A 172 -1.93 1.63 13.08
N GLY A 173 -2.86 1.81 12.13
CA GLY A 173 -4.23 1.29 12.22
C GLY A 173 -5.12 2.00 13.26
N ASP A 174 -4.69 3.18 13.74
CA ASP A 174 -5.42 3.98 14.73
C ASP A 174 -6.33 5.04 14.10
N LYS A 175 -6.22 5.29 12.80
CA LYS A 175 -7.03 6.25 12.05
C LYS A 175 -7.67 5.60 10.82
N ILE A 176 -8.82 6.13 10.45
CA ILE A 176 -9.56 5.75 9.24
C ILE A 176 -9.84 7.02 8.43
N ILE A 177 -9.68 6.94 7.12
CA ILE A 177 -10.14 7.96 6.18
C ILE A 177 -11.26 7.39 5.34
N THR A 178 -12.32 8.17 5.13
CA THR A 178 -13.46 7.83 4.26
C THR A 178 -13.66 8.93 3.24
N GLY A 179 -13.77 8.56 1.97
CA GLY A 179 -14.07 9.44 0.85
C GLY A 179 -15.48 9.18 0.31
N SER A 180 -16.19 10.24 -0.01
CA SER A 180 -17.61 10.16 -0.35
C SER A 180 -17.98 10.95 -1.61
N PHE A 181 -19.08 10.53 -2.22
CA PHE A 181 -19.76 11.27 -3.28
C PHE A 181 -20.39 12.59 -2.77
N ASP A 182 -20.37 12.86 -1.45
CA ASP A 182 -20.71 14.17 -0.89
C ASP A 182 -19.59 15.23 -1.05
N LYS A 183 -18.52 14.88 -1.81
CA LYS A 183 -17.36 15.74 -2.12
C LYS A 183 -16.44 16.00 -0.93
N THR A 184 -16.59 15.22 0.15
CA THR A 184 -15.77 15.37 1.36
C THR A 184 -15.05 14.07 1.71
N CYS A 185 -13.89 14.21 2.35
CA CYS A 185 -13.29 13.14 3.11
C CYS A 185 -13.46 13.41 4.59
N LYS A 186 -13.51 12.35 5.38
CA LYS A 186 -13.58 12.43 6.84
C LYS A 186 -12.51 11.56 7.46
N LEU A 187 -11.79 12.14 8.41
CA LEU A 187 -10.77 11.46 9.20
C LEU A 187 -11.34 11.09 10.56
N TRP A 188 -11.20 9.82 10.95
CA TRP A 188 -11.80 9.24 12.13
C TRP A 188 -10.76 8.52 13.00
N ASP A 189 -11.02 8.47 14.29
CA ASP A 189 -10.33 7.58 15.23
C ASP A 189 -10.87 6.15 15.09
N ALA A 190 -9.97 5.20 14.81
CA ALA A 190 -10.35 3.80 14.60
C ALA A 190 -10.74 3.04 15.89
N ASN A 191 -10.44 3.59 17.06
CA ASN A 191 -10.74 2.96 18.34
C ASN A 191 -12.03 3.50 18.97
N THR A 192 -12.30 4.79 18.80
CA THR A 192 -13.44 5.47 19.41
C THR A 192 -14.56 5.78 18.43
N GLY A 193 -14.30 5.72 17.12
CA GLY A 193 -15.22 6.13 16.07
C GLY A 193 -15.44 7.65 15.98
N GLN A 194 -14.67 8.46 16.73
CA GLN A 194 -14.82 9.91 16.72
C GLN A 194 -14.30 10.54 15.44
N LEU A 195 -15.01 11.53 14.95
CA LEU A 195 -14.58 12.34 13.80
C LEU A 195 -13.53 13.36 14.24
N TYR A 196 -12.34 13.30 13.64
CA TYR A 196 -11.31 14.33 13.81
C TYR A 196 -11.58 15.52 12.91
N TYR A 197 -11.64 15.30 11.59
CA TYR A 197 -11.75 16.36 10.58
C TYR A 197 -12.69 15.97 9.45
N THR A 198 -13.30 17.01 8.85
CA THR A 198 -13.95 16.91 7.54
C THR A 198 -13.14 17.71 6.54
N LEU A 199 -12.48 17.02 5.62
CA LEU A 199 -11.63 17.61 4.58
C LEU A 199 -12.53 18.07 3.43
N ARG A 200 -12.52 19.39 3.16
CA ARG A 200 -13.36 20.03 2.15
C ARG A 200 -12.49 20.80 1.15
N GLY A 201 -12.73 20.60 -0.14
CA GLY A 201 -11.95 21.26 -1.19
C GLY A 201 -12.24 20.70 -2.57
N HIS A 202 -12.66 19.43 -2.66
CA HIS A 202 -13.07 18.85 -3.94
C HIS A 202 -14.43 19.38 -4.42
N ALA A 203 -14.53 19.58 -5.74
CA ALA A 203 -15.74 20.09 -6.37
C ALA A 203 -16.76 19.01 -6.74
N THR A 204 -16.30 17.74 -6.85
CA THR A 204 -17.13 16.59 -7.18
C THR A 204 -16.79 15.38 -6.28
N GLU A 205 -17.25 14.19 -6.65
CA GLU A 205 -17.13 12.93 -5.91
C GLU A 205 -15.68 12.56 -5.66
N ILE A 206 -15.40 12.05 -4.46
CA ILE A 206 -14.09 11.48 -4.11
C ILE A 206 -14.18 9.97 -4.25
N VAL A 207 -13.33 9.41 -5.10
CA VAL A 207 -13.39 8.00 -5.51
C VAL A 207 -12.16 7.18 -5.16
N CYS A 208 -11.03 7.84 -4.83
CA CYS A 208 -9.84 7.15 -4.35
C CYS A 208 -9.12 7.98 -3.28
N LEU A 209 -8.44 7.28 -2.38
CA LEU A 209 -7.69 7.90 -1.28
C LEU A 209 -6.64 6.94 -0.72
N ALA A 210 -5.62 7.50 -0.09
CA ALA A 210 -4.61 6.73 0.63
C ALA A 210 -3.96 7.57 1.74
N PHE A 211 -3.44 6.89 2.78
CA PHE A 211 -2.45 7.46 3.68
C PHE A 211 -1.04 7.20 3.15
N ASN A 212 -0.12 8.11 3.43
CA ASN A 212 1.29 7.80 3.28
C ASN A 212 1.76 6.82 4.38
N PRO A 213 2.88 6.08 4.18
CA PRO A 213 3.37 5.11 5.17
C PRO A 213 3.68 5.69 6.55
N GLN A 214 3.99 6.98 6.63
CA GLN A 214 4.27 7.68 7.89
C GLN A 214 2.99 8.13 8.62
N SER A 215 1.83 8.01 7.96
CA SER A 215 0.55 8.50 8.49
C SER A 215 0.51 10.01 8.79
N THR A 216 1.29 10.78 8.05
CA THR A 216 1.37 12.25 8.16
C THR A 216 0.58 12.97 7.07
N THR A 217 0.39 12.30 5.93
CA THR A 217 -0.26 12.89 4.75
C THR A 217 -1.35 11.95 4.22
N ILE A 218 -2.46 12.52 3.81
CA ILE A 218 -3.54 11.86 3.07
C ILE A 218 -3.51 12.38 1.64
N ALA A 219 -3.67 11.49 0.67
CA ALA A 219 -3.97 11.83 -0.71
C ALA A 219 -5.41 11.44 -1.04
N THR A 220 -6.11 12.31 -1.78
CA THR A 220 -7.47 12.07 -2.26
C THR A 220 -7.55 12.38 -3.75
N GLY A 221 -8.24 11.54 -4.51
CA GLY A 221 -8.51 11.75 -5.93
C GLY A 221 -10.01 11.83 -6.20
N SER A 222 -10.38 12.68 -7.13
CA SER A 222 -11.78 13.04 -7.38
C SER A 222 -12.13 13.07 -8.87
N MET A 223 -13.42 12.98 -9.12
CA MET A 223 -14.03 13.20 -10.43
C MET A 223 -13.93 14.68 -10.90
N ASP A 224 -13.36 15.58 -10.07
CA ASP A 224 -13.06 16.97 -10.45
C ASP A 224 -11.71 17.13 -11.18
N ASN A 225 -11.10 16.03 -11.61
CA ASN A 225 -9.82 15.96 -12.30
C ASN A 225 -8.61 16.35 -11.44
N THR A 226 -8.80 16.54 -10.14
CA THR A 226 -7.73 16.90 -9.20
C THR A 226 -7.48 15.82 -8.17
N ALA A 227 -6.24 15.74 -7.71
CA ALA A 227 -5.92 15.09 -6.45
C ALA A 227 -5.49 16.16 -5.43
N LYS A 228 -5.69 15.87 -4.15
CA LYS A 228 -5.31 16.80 -3.08
C LYS A 228 -4.53 16.09 -2.00
N LEU A 229 -3.56 16.79 -1.43
CA LEU A 229 -2.78 16.34 -0.28
C LEU A 229 -3.22 17.09 0.97
N TRP A 230 -3.38 16.35 2.07
CA TRP A 230 -3.88 16.87 3.34
C TRP A 230 -2.94 16.47 4.46
N ASP A 231 -2.71 17.38 5.37
CA ASP A 231 -1.98 17.10 6.61
C ASP A 231 -2.91 16.38 7.61
N VAL A 232 -2.44 15.25 8.15
CA VAL A 232 -3.24 14.39 9.05
C VAL A 232 -3.48 15.02 10.41
N GLU A 233 -2.54 15.83 10.91
CA GLU A 233 -2.64 16.44 12.25
C GLU A 233 -3.59 17.64 12.27
N THR A 234 -3.58 18.43 11.22
CA THR A 234 -4.35 19.67 11.15
C THR A 234 -5.62 19.56 10.32
N GLY A 235 -5.70 18.55 9.44
CA GLY A 235 -6.79 18.42 8.46
C GLY A 235 -6.75 19.48 7.36
N ALA A 236 -5.67 20.24 7.23
CA ALA A 236 -5.51 21.29 6.24
C ALA A 236 -5.06 20.72 4.88
N GLU A 237 -5.55 21.30 3.79
CA GLU A 237 -5.04 21.05 2.45
C GLU A 237 -3.62 21.63 2.33
N THR A 238 -2.67 20.81 1.94
CA THR A 238 -1.27 21.21 1.73
C THR A 238 -1.00 21.55 0.28
N PHE A 239 -1.52 20.72 -0.63
CA PHE A 239 -1.39 20.93 -2.07
C PHE A 239 -2.62 20.45 -2.83
N SER A 240 -2.95 21.17 -3.92
CA SER A 240 -3.82 20.69 -5.00
C SER A 240 -2.95 20.23 -6.16
N LEU A 241 -3.11 18.97 -6.58
CA LEU A 241 -2.35 18.35 -7.67
C LEU A 241 -3.18 18.49 -8.95
N GLU A 242 -2.90 19.54 -9.69
CA GLU A 242 -3.62 19.92 -10.90
C GLU A 242 -2.84 19.54 -12.16
N GLY A 243 -3.53 19.07 -13.19
CA GLY A 243 -2.88 18.72 -14.45
C GLY A 243 -3.60 17.65 -15.24
N HIS A 244 -4.31 16.70 -14.59
CA HIS A 244 -5.16 15.76 -15.32
C HIS A 244 -6.32 16.49 -16.02
N GLU A 245 -6.68 15.99 -17.20
CA GLU A 245 -7.73 16.56 -18.05
C GLU A 245 -9.08 15.84 -17.87
N ALA A 246 -9.08 14.72 -17.14
CA ALA A 246 -10.27 13.95 -16.81
C ALA A 246 -10.17 13.39 -15.36
N GLU A 247 -11.18 12.64 -14.93
CA GLU A 247 -11.38 12.10 -13.60
C GLU A 247 -10.19 11.29 -13.10
N ILE A 248 -9.82 11.46 -11.83
CA ILE A 248 -8.81 10.67 -11.16
C ILE A 248 -9.51 9.53 -10.40
N VAL A 249 -9.23 8.30 -10.79
CA VAL A 249 -9.93 7.11 -10.26
C VAL A 249 -9.04 6.20 -9.43
N SER A 250 -7.73 6.37 -9.52
CA SER A 250 -6.76 5.58 -8.77
C SER A 250 -5.62 6.43 -8.26
N LEU A 251 -5.13 6.13 -7.06
CA LEU A 251 -3.92 6.73 -6.52
C LEU A 251 -3.22 5.81 -5.53
N SER A 252 -1.91 5.95 -5.42
CA SER A 252 -1.09 5.19 -4.49
C SER A 252 0.14 6.00 -4.09
N PHE A 253 0.55 5.89 -2.81
CA PHE A 253 1.85 6.35 -2.35
C PHE A 253 2.94 5.30 -2.64
N ASN A 254 4.15 5.76 -2.82
CA ASN A 254 5.33 4.89 -2.79
C ASN A 254 5.67 4.50 -1.34
N THR A 255 6.61 3.56 -1.15
CA THR A 255 6.95 3.01 0.18
C THR A 255 7.69 3.99 1.07
N THR A 256 8.32 5.03 0.50
CA THR A 256 8.96 6.14 1.23
C THR A 256 7.98 7.25 1.58
N GLY A 257 6.81 7.32 0.93
CA GLY A 257 5.78 8.32 1.18
C GLY A 257 6.10 9.71 0.64
N ASP A 258 7.12 9.84 -0.20
CA ASP A 258 7.55 11.10 -0.82
C ASP A 258 6.99 11.32 -2.23
N GLN A 259 6.42 10.26 -2.84
CA GLN A 259 5.76 10.34 -4.14
C GLN A 259 4.35 9.75 -4.10
N VAL A 260 3.48 10.30 -4.95
CA VAL A 260 2.14 9.78 -5.26
C VAL A 260 2.04 9.54 -6.75
N VAL A 261 1.45 8.41 -7.14
CA VAL A 261 0.99 8.17 -8.51
C VAL A 261 -0.51 8.30 -8.58
N THR A 262 -1.01 8.96 -9.62
CA THR A 262 -2.44 9.08 -9.93
C THR A 262 -2.74 8.48 -11.30
N GLY A 263 -3.85 7.78 -11.43
CA GLY A 263 -4.37 7.25 -12.69
C GLY A 263 -5.70 7.94 -13.05
N SER A 264 -5.84 8.34 -14.30
CA SER A 264 -6.96 9.15 -14.76
C SER A 264 -7.62 8.60 -16.04
N PHE A 265 -8.85 9.01 -16.25
CA PHE A 265 -9.59 8.78 -17.48
C PHE A 265 -9.05 9.62 -18.65
N ASP A 266 -8.08 10.51 -18.44
CA ASP A 266 -7.33 11.20 -19.51
C ASP A 266 -6.29 10.30 -20.20
N HIS A 267 -6.30 9.00 -19.92
CA HIS A 267 -5.41 7.95 -20.44
C HIS A 267 -3.98 8.04 -19.93
N THR A 268 -3.71 8.88 -18.92
CA THR A 268 -2.37 9.05 -18.34
C THR A 268 -2.33 8.64 -16.87
N SER A 269 -1.13 8.30 -16.42
CA SER A 269 -0.79 8.31 -15.00
C SER A 269 0.23 9.40 -14.74
N ARG A 270 0.19 10.03 -13.56
CA ARG A 270 1.13 11.10 -13.21
C ARG A 270 1.84 10.79 -11.89
N LEU A 271 3.11 11.13 -11.83
CA LEU A 271 3.93 11.06 -10.63
C LEU A 271 4.07 12.44 -10.02
N TRP A 272 3.83 12.54 -8.72
CA TRP A 272 3.84 13.80 -7.98
C TRP A 272 4.78 13.72 -6.79
N ASP A 273 5.59 14.75 -6.59
CA ASP A 273 6.38 14.94 -5.37
C ASP A 273 5.46 15.45 -4.25
N VAL A 274 5.37 14.71 -3.15
CA VAL A 274 4.47 15.02 -2.02
C VAL A 274 4.87 16.30 -1.30
N ARG A 275 6.16 16.59 -1.24
CA ARG A 275 6.71 17.75 -0.53
C ARG A 275 6.49 19.06 -1.24
N THR A 276 6.43 19.03 -2.57
CA THR A 276 6.30 20.26 -3.41
C THR A 276 4.97 20.36 -4.13
N GLY A 277 4.19 19.27 -4.20
CA GLY A 277 2.94 19.19 -4.97
C GLY A 277 3.15 19.25 -6.49
N ARG A 278 4.39 19.13 -6.99
CA ARG A 278 4.68 19.24 -8.43
C ARG A 278 4.57 17.90 -9.13
N CYS A 279 4.06 17.94 -10.35
CA CYS A 279 4.13 16.80 -11.27
C CYS A 279 5.57 16.60 -11.73
N GLU A 280 6.15 15.46 -11.41
CA GLU A 280 7.50 15.08 -11.82
C GLU A 280 7.52 14.41 -13.18
N ARG A 281 6.51 13.57 -13.47
CA ARG A 281 6.42 12.81 -14.71
C ARG A 281 4.97 12.61 -15.13
N VAL A 282 4.77 12.55 -16.43
CA VAL A 282 3.53 12.08 -17.05
C VAL A 282 3.84 10.76 -17.75
N LEU A 283 3.11 9.72 -17.38
CA LEU A 283 3.26 8.38 -17.94
C LEU A 283 2.22 8.22 -19.05
N GLU A 284 2.66 8.55 -20.27
CA GLU A 284 1.82 8.56 -21.47
C GLU A 284 2.01 7.29 -22.31
N GLY A 285 0.90 6.76 -22.83
CA GLY A 285 0.97 5.62 -23.74
C GLY A 285 -0.29 4.76 -23.79
N HIS A 286 -1.11 4.72 -22.73
CA HIS A 286 -2.41 4.07 -22.80
C HIS A 286 -3.31 4.75 -23.85
N ARG A 287 -4.17 3.95 -24.48
CA ARG A 287 -5.14 4.40 -25.50
C ARG A 287 -6.57 4.47 -24.98
N GLY A 288 -6.78 4.13 -23.74
CA GLY A 288 -8.03 4.16 -23.00
C GLY A 288 -7.77 4.61 -21.58
N GLU A 289 -8.82 4.83 -20.83
CA GLU A 289 -8.84 5.27 -19.45
C GLU A 289 -7.99 4.36 -18.55
N VAL A 290 -7.24 4.94 -17.62
CA VAL A 290 -6.48 4.19 -16.62
C VAL A 290 -7.43 3.85 -15.48
N SER A 291 -7.64 2.55 -15.25
CA SER A 291 -8.54 2.05 -14.20
C SER A 291 -7.86 1.90 -12.84
N SER A 292 -6.60 1.48 -12.83
CA SER A 292 -5.84 1.22 -11.59
C SER A 292 -4.36 1.52 -11.79
N THR A 293 -3.71 2.07 -10.76
CA THR A 293 -2.27 2.37 -10.78
C THR A 293 -1.67 2.26 -9.39
N LEU A 294 -0.46 1.69 -9.29
CA LEU A 294 0.25 1.51 -8.03
C LEU A 294 1.76 1.36 -8.22
N PHE A 295 2.50 1.71 -7.17
CA PHE A 295 3.94 1.45 -7.10
C PHE A 295 4.23 -0.01 -6.72
N ASN A 296 5.39 -0.51 -7.16
CA ASN A 296 5.97 -1.72 -6.58
C ASN A 296 6.60 -1.41 -5.21
N TYR A 297 6.99 -2.47 -4.49
CA TYR A 297 7.60 -2.32 -3.16
C TYR A 297 8.91 -1.51 -3.19
N ALA A 298 9.74 -1.67 -4.22
CA ALA A 298 11.00 -0.95 -4.38
C ALA A 298 10.81 0.53 -4.71
N SER A 299 9.60 0.94 -5.08
CA SER A 299 9.25 2.31 -5.51
C SER A 299 10.00 2.78 -6.76
N ASP A 300 10.53 1.85 -7.54
CA ASP A 300 11.24 2.12 -8.81
C ASP A 300 10.37 1.88 -10.04
N GLN A 301 9.22 1.23 -9.86
CA GLN A 301 8.28 0.93 -10.94
C GLN A 301 6.84 1.27 -10.56
N VAL A 302 6.06 1.63 -11.58
CA VAL A 302 4.60 1.78 -11.51
C VAL A 302 3.95 0.79 -12.45
N LEU A 303 2.90 0.13 -11.99
CA LEU A 303 2.01 -0.70 -12.79
C LEU A 303 0.71 0.05 -13.02
N SER A 304 0.24 0.10 -14.26
CA SER A 304 -1.08 0.63 -14.62
C SER A 304 -1.90 -0.39 -15.38
N GLY A 305 -3.20 -0.45 -15.10
CA GLY A 305 -4.21 -1.16 -15.86
C GLY A 305 -5.11 -0.17 -16.59
N SER A 306 -5.62 -0.52 -17.76
CA SER A 306 -6.45 0.37 -18.59
C SER A 306 -7.57 -0.36 -19.30
N ILE A 307 -8.61 0.40 -19.61
CA ILE A 307 -9.73 0.00 -20.47
C ILE A 307 -9.25 -0.34 -21.89
N ASP A 308 -8.03 0.09 -22.29
CA ASP A 308 -7.39 -0.30 -23.56
C ASP A 308 -7.00 -1.79 -23.62
N LYS A 309 -7.39 -2.61 -22.62
CA LYS A 309 -7.15 -4.05 -22.49
C LYS A 309 -5.67 -4.41 -22.22
N THR A 310 -4.87 -3.42 -21.81
CA THR A 310 -3.45 -3.62 -21.52
C THR A 310 -3.08 -3.23 -20.09
N CYS A 311 -2.02 -3.85 -19.57
CA CYS A 311 -1.30 -3.34 -18.41
C CYS A 311 0.05 -2.82 -18.87
N ARG A 312 0.53 -1.76 -18.24
CA ARG A 312 1.84 -1.19 -18.53
C ARG A 312 2.69 -1.09 -17.28
N LEU A 313 3.97 -1.38 -17.45
CA LEU A 313 4.98 -1.21 -16.41
C LEU A 313 5.86 -0.02 -16.79
N TRP A 314 6.04 0.90 -15.86
CA TRP A 314 6.74 2.16 -16.04
C TRP A 314 7.92 2.24 -15.09
N ASP A 315 9.02 2.79 -15.55
CA ASP A 315 10.17 3.14 -14.71
C ASP A 315 9.94 4.52 -14.10
N VAL A 316 10.00 4.62 -12.78
CA VAL A 316 9.72 5.86 -12.01
C VAL A 316 10.76 6.94 -12.30
N GLY A 317 12.03 6.55 -12.42
CA GLY A 317 13.15 7.48 -12.61
C GLY A 317 13.10 8.19 -13.97
N THR A 318 12.76 7.45 -15.03
CA THR A 318 12.74 7.98 -16.41
C THR A 318 11.35 8.36 -16.90
N GLY A 319 10.29 7.79 -16.32
CA GLY A 319 8.91 7.92 -16.81
C GLY A 319 8.62 7.08 -18.06
N ASN A 320 9.55 6.26 -18.51
CA ASN A 320 9.39 5.46 -19.71
C ASN A 320 8.58 4.18 -19.45
N CYS A 321 7.78 3.79 -20.45
CA CYS A 321 7.12 2.49 -20.44
C CYS A 321 8.17 1.38 -20.67
N VAL A 322 8.43 0.59 -19.62
CA VAL A 322 9.35 -0.55 -19.68
C VAL A 322 8.77 -1.68 -20.52
N SER A 323 7.47 -1.92 -20.36
CA SER A 323 6.82 -3.02 -21.06
C SER A 323 5.29 -2.90 -21.05
N VAL A 324 4.69 -3.46 -22.11
CA VAL A 324 3.24 -3.53 -22.30
C VAL A 324 2.81 -4.99 -22.22
N ARG A 325 1.81 -5.27 -21.36
CA ARG A 325 1.20 -6.60 -21.22
C ARG A 325 -0.08 -6.61 -22.02
N GLN A 326 -0.12 -7.44 -23.03
CA GLN A 326 -1.27 -7.67 -23.89
C GLN A 326 -1.83 -9.07 -23.64
N GLY A 327 -3.09 -9.28 -24.03
CA GLY A 327 -3.68 -10.61 -24.01
C GLY A 327 -5.10 -10.65 -23.45
N HIS A 328 -5.49 -9.69 -22.61
CA HIS A 328 -6.89 -9.58 -22.21
C HIS A 328 -7.79 -9.28 -23.42
N GLY A 329 -8.94 -9.93 -23.43
CA GLY A 329 -9.96 -9.76 -24.47
C GLY A 329 -10.81 -8.52 -24.24
N ASP A 330 -10.83 -7.98 -23.00
CA ASP A 330 -11.62 -6.84 -22.62
C ASP A 330 -10.88 -5.96 -21.58
N GLU A 331 -11.54 -4.95 -21.04
CA GLU A 331 -11.02 -3.93 -20.13
C GLU A 331 -10.27 -4.54 -18.95
N VAL A 332 -9.11 -3.97 -18.58
CA VAL A 332 -8.43 -4.28 -17.33
C VAL A 332 -9.00 -3.38 -16.24
N LEU A 333 -9.62 -3.99 -15.24
CA LEU A 333 -10.32 -3.26 -14.17
C LEU A 333 -9.45 -3.02 -12.94
N ASP A 334 -8.55 -3.96 -12.61
CA ASP A 334 -7.67 -3.83 -11.46
C ASP A 334 -6.31 -4.49 -11.71
N VAL A 335 -5.27 -3.99 -11.06
CA VAL A 335 -3.93 -4.55 -11.11
C VAL A 335 -3.29 -4.53 -9.72
N CYS A 336 -2.38 -5.45 -9.45
CA CYS A 336 -1.62 -5.48 -8.21
C CYS A 336 -0.23 -6.11 -8.39
N PHE A 337 0.70 -5.75 -7.49
CA PHE A 337 1.96 -6.46 -7.29
C PHE A 337 1.84 -7.43 -6.11
N ASP A 338 2.69 -8.46 -6.12
CA ASP A 338 2.97 -9.21 -4.90
C ASP A 338 3.81 -8.36 -3.93
N ALA A 339 3.95 -8.81 -2.69
CA ALA A 339 4.69 -8.08 -1.66
C ALA A 339 6.18 -7.85 -2.00
N THR A 340 6.75 -8.62 -2.93
CA THR A 340 8.14 -8.52 -3.35
C THR A 340 8.34 -7.64 -4.59
N GLY A 341 7.27 -7.34 -5.33
CA GLY A 341 7.31 -6.65 -6.62
C GLY A 341 7.79 -7.52 -7.78
N ARG A 342 7.92 -8.84 -7.59
CA ARG A 342 8.39 -9.77 -8.62
C ARG A 342 7.30 -10.30 -9.53
N ARG A 343 6.10 -10.35 -9.00
CA ARG A 343 4.92 -10.82 -9.72
C ARG A 343 3.87 -9.73 -9.78
N MET A 344 3.14 -9.70 -10.85
CA MET A 344 2.01 -8.80 -11.07
C MET A 344 0.79 -9.63 -11.40
N ALA A 345 -0.38 -9.14 -11.01
CA ALA A 345 -1.64 -9.72 -11.46
C ALA A 345 -2.54 -8.63 -12.03
N SER A 346 -3.38 -9.01 -12.98
CA SER A 346 -4.42 -8.18 -13.58
C SER A 346 -5.75 -8.88 -13.54
N ALA A 347 -6.82 -8.13 -13.35
CA ALA A 347 -8.21 -8.56 -13.44
C ALA A 347 -8.91 -7.84 -14.58
N SER A 348 -9.75 -8.55 -15.32
CA SER A 348 -10.39 -8.01 -16.52
C SER A 348 -11.88 -8.33 -16.59
N ALA A 349 -12.58 -7.49 -17.35
CA ALA A 349 -13.96 -7.70 -17.75
C ALA A 349 -14.15 -8.91 -18.67
N ASP A 350 -13.06 -9.47 -19.23
CA ASP A 350 -13.08 -10.71 -20.01
C ASP A 350 -13.27 -11.99 -19.18
N ALA A 351 -13.61 -11.85 -17.89
CA ALA A 351 -13.77 -12.92 -16.91
C ALA A 351 -12.47 -13.69 -16.59
N THR A 352 -11.30 -13.18 -16.98
CA THR A 352 -10.00 -13.77 -16.65
C THR A 352 -9.17 -12.84 -15.79
N ALA A 353 -8.29 -13.44 -14.98
CA ALA A 353 -7.18 -12.74 -14.38
C ALA A 353 -5.86 -13.33 -14.92
N ARG A 354 -4.79 -12.57 -14.86
CA ARG A 354 -3.50 -13.03 -15.39
C ARG A 354 -2.40 -12.74 -14.38
N ILE A 355 -1.46 -13.67 -14.27
CA ILE A 355 -0.25 -13.53 -13.46
C ILE A 355 0.95 -13.36 -14.39
N TYR A 356 1.75 -12.35 -14.13
CA TYR A 356 2.95 -12.05 -14.90
C TYR A 356 4.19 -12.03 -14.03
N ASP A 357 5.30 -12.43 -14.60
CA ASP A 357 6.62 -12.16 -14.05
C ASP A 357 7.01 -10.69 -14.37
N ALA A 358 7.35 -9.93 -13.35
CA ALA A 358 7.61 -8.49 -13.49
C ALA A 358 8.89 -8.22 -14.31
N ALA A 359 9.94 -9.02 -14.11
CA ALA A 359 11.23 -8.81 -14.75
C ALA A 359 11.22 -9.20 -16.23
N THR A 360 10.63 -10.36 -16.56
CA THR A 360 10.62 -10.86 -17.95
C THR A 360 9.42 -10.40 -18.74
N GLY A 361 8.36 -10.00 -18.08
CA GLY A 361 7.11 -9.61 -18.68
C GLY A 361 6.24 -10.75 -19.19
N LYS A 362 6.67 -11.99 -19.00
CA LYS A 362 5.91 -13.14 -19.48
C LYS A 362 4.66 -13.35 -18.64
N CYS A 363 3.55 -13.66 -19.31
CA CYS A 363 2.37 -14.21 -18.64
C CYS A 363 2.70 -15.62 -18.17
N ALA A 364 2.75 -15.81 -16.85
CA ALA A 364 2.99 -17.11 -16.27
C ALA A 364 1.72 -17.97 -16.35
N HIS A 365 0.57 -17.39 -15.98
CA HIS A 365 -0.71 -18.09 -15.94
C HIS A 365 -1.85 -17.19 -16.38
N VAL A 366 -2.84 -17.78 -17.05
CA VAL A 366 -4.16 -17.21 -17.28
C VAL A 366 -5.11 -17.95 -16.32
N LEU A 367 -5.78 -17.19 -15.46
CA LEU A 367 -6.68 -17.72 -14.43
C LEU A 367 -8.10 -17.70 -15.02
N GLU A 368 -8.52 -18.84 -15.54
CA GLU A 368 -9.81 -19.04 -16.19
C GLU A 368 -10.78 -19.80 -15.29
N GLY A 369 -12.06 -19.40 -15.27
CA GLY A 369 -13.08 -20.11 -14.50
C GLY A 369 -14.14 -19.22 -13.85
N HIS A 370 -13.99 -17.90 -13.86
CA HIS A 370 -15.10 -16.98 -13.59
C HIS A 370 -16.04 -16.91 -14.81
N GLU A 371 -17.33 -16.69 -14.53
CA GLU A 371 -18.37 -16.54 -15.55
C GLU A 371 -18.78 -15.08 -15.76
N GLY A 372 -18.15 -14.15 -15.07
CA GLY A 372 -18.41 -12.71 -15.13
C GLY A 372 -17.16 -11.88 -14.92
N GLU A 373 -17.27 -10.59 -15.14
CA GLU A 373 -16.18 -9.61 -14.97
C GLU A 373 -15.49 -9.75 -13.62
N ILE A 374 -14.16 -9.65 -13.62
CA ILE A 374 -13.35 -9.65 -12.39
C ILE A 374 -13.03 -8.21 -12.03
N SER A 375 -13.66 -7.71 -10.97
CA SER A 375 -13.56 -6.33 -10.52
C SER A 375 -12.33 -6.06 -9.62
N LYS A 376 -11.83 -7.11 -8.94
CA LYS A 376 -10.72 -6.97 -7.99
C LYS A 376 -9.80 -8.16 -8.01
N VAL A 377 -8.49 -7.90 -7.89
CA VAL A 377 -7.45 -8.92 -7.75
C VAL A 377 -6.47 -8.53 -6.64
N ALA A 378 -6.06 -9.50 -5.82
CA ALA A 378 -5.06 -9.25 -4.77
C ALA A 378 -4.21 -10.49 -4.51
N PHE A 379 -2.90 -10.30 -4.30
CA PHE A 379 -2.04 -11.34 -3.76
C PHE A 379 -2.23 -11.47 -2.25
N ASN A 380 -2.08 -12.69 -1.74
CA ASN A 380 -1.88 -12.86 -0.31
C ASN A 380 -0.49 -12.29 0.09
N PRO A 381 -0.28 -11.96 1.37
CA PRO A 381 1.00 -11.37 1.80
C PRO A 381 2.23 -12.24 1.50
N GLN A 382 2.05 -13.56 1.42
CA GLN A 382 3.10 -14.53 1.11
C GLN A 382 3.46 -14.59 -0.38
N GLY A 383 2.62 -14.03 -1.27
CA GLY A 383 2.81 -14.10 -2.72
C GLY A 383 2.55 -15.50 -3.32
N THR A 384 1.92 -16.40 -2.57
CA THR A 384 1.66 -17.78 -2.99
C THR A 384 0.26 -18.00 -3.55
N ARG A 385 -0.66 -17.11 -3.22
CA ARG A 385 -2.06 -17.16 -3.68
C ARG A 385 -2.54 -15.82 -4.19
N VAL A 386 -3.47 -15.87 -5.13
CA VAL A 386 -4.23 -14.71 -5.63
C VAL A 386 -5.69 -14.94 -5.30
N ILE A 387 -6.40 -13.89 -4.88
CA ILE A 387 -7.85 -13.84 -4.79
C ILE A 387 -8.40 -12.94 -5.89
N THR A 388 -9.50 -13.37 -6.48
CA THR A 388 -10.27 -12.58 -7.47
C THR A 388 -11.70 -12.44 -7.00
N ALA A 389 -12.29 -11.26 -7.17
CA ALA A 389 -13.70 -10.99 -6.92
C ALA A 389 -14.43 -10.70 -8.24
N SER A 390 -15.59 -11.32 -8.44
CA SER A 390 -16.30 -11.28 -9.71
C SER A 390 -17.77 -10.91 -9.58
N SER A 391 -18.32 -10.40 -10.69
CA SER A 391 -19.74 -10.19 -10.89
C SER A 391 -20.54 -11.50 -10.96
N ASP A 392 -19.88 -12.65 -11.12
CA ASP A 392 -20.49 -13.99 -11.02
C ASP A 392 -20.89 -14.39 -9.58
N LYS A 393 -20.74 -13.47 -8.60
CA LYS A 393 -21.11 -13.62 -7.18
C LYS A 393 -20.15 -14.53 -6.41
N THR A 394 -19.00 -14.85 -6.97
CA THR A 394 -17.97 -15.68 -6.32
C THR A 394 -16.66 -14.94 -6.17
N CYS A 395 -15.88 -15.34 -5.17
CA CYS A 395 -14.44 -15.09 -5.15
C CYS A 395 -13.72 -16.42 -5.37
N LYS A 396 -12.63 -16.38 -6.12
CA LYS A 396 -11.82 -17.58 -6.35
C LYS A 396 -10.40 -17.37 -5.82
N LEU A 397 -9.86 -18.43 -5.27
CA LEU A 397 -8.47 -18.50 -4.81
C LEU A 397 -7.66 -19.32 -5.80
N TRP A 398 -6.54 -18.76 -6.21
CA TRP A 398 -5.66 -19.35 -7.21
C TRP A 398 -4.27 -19.57 -6.62
N ASP A 399 -3.68 -20.69 -6.94
CA ASP A 399 -2.27 -20.94 -6.63
C ASP A 399 -1.39 -20.22 -7.64
N VAL A 400 -0.42 -19.46 -7.17
CA VAL A 400 0.38 -18.57 -8.02
C VAL A 400 1.39 -19.32 -8.88
N ASP A 401 1.89 -20.46 -8.40
CA ASP A 401 2.91 -21.22 -9.10
C ASP A 401 2.33 -22.17 -10.17
N THR A 402 1.11 -22.64 -9.95
CA THR A 402 0.43 -23.57 -10.86
C THR A 402 -0.65 -22.93 -11.71
N GLY A 403 -1.18 -21.77 -11.31
CA GLY A 403 -2.34 -21.13 -11.93
C GLY A 403 -3.66 -21.84 -11.66
N ALA A 404 -3.68 -22.89 -10.84
CA ALA A 404 -4.88 -23.68 -10.58
C ALA A 404 -5.83 -22.96 -9.60
N CYS A 405 -7.13 -23.05 -9.85
CA CYS A 405 -8.14 -22.65 -8.88
C CYS A 405 -8.12 -23.62 -7.71
N VAL A 406 -7.75 -23.12 -6.53
CA VAL A 406 -7.65 -23.91 -5.31
C VAL A 406 -9.00 -24.01 -4.60
N GLN A 407 -9.74 -22.90 -4.58
CA GLN A 407 -11.00 -22.82 -3.87
C GLN A 407 -11.91 -21.73 -4.48
N THR A 408 -13.22 -22.02 -4.50
CA THR A 408 -14.25 -21.02 -4.79
C THR A 408 -14.98 -20.68 -3.50
N LEU A 409 -15.04 -19.39 -3.18
CA LEU A 409 -15.78 -18.85 -2.03
C LEU A 409 -17.18 -18.44 -2.51
N GLU A 410 -18.14 -19.28 -2.19
CA GLU A 410 -19.53 -19.12 -2.63
C GLU A 410 -20.44 -18.60 -1.52
N GLY A 411 -21.60 -18.07 -1.95
CA GLY A 411 -22.69 -17.74 -1.04
C GLY A 411 -23.21 -16.33 -1.15
N HIS A 412 -22.44 -15.36 -1.69
CA HIS A 412 -23.00 -14.06 -2.05
C HIS A 412 -24.11 -14.24 -3.10
N THR A 413 -25.14 -13.39 -3.00
CA THR A 413 -26.31 -13.47 -3.89
C THR A 413 -26.28 -12.44 -5.00
N ASP A 414 -25.29 -11.54 -5.00
CA ASP A 414 -25.06 -10.52 -6.00
C ASP A 414 -23.54 -10.27 -6.18
N GLU A 415 -23.16 -9.41 -7.12
CA GLU A 415 -21.80 -9.08 -7.52
C GLU A 415 -20.90 -8.78 -6.33
N ILE A 416 -19.64 -9.21 -6.37
CA ILE A 416 -18.62 -8.91 -5.35
C ILE A 416 -17.71 -7.82 -5.89
N PHE A 417 -17.68 -6.66 -5.22
CA PHE A 417 -16.86 -5.52 -5.63
C PHE A 417 -15.49 -5.44 -4.99
N SER A 418 -15.35 -6.02 -3.78
CA SER A 418 -14.11 -5.90 -3.03
C SER A 418 -13.78 -7.20 -2.31
N CYS A 419 -12.50 -7.52 -2.29
CA CYS A 419 -11.95 -8.62 -1.51
C CYS A 419 -10.57 -8.24 -1.00
N ALA A 420 -10.21 -8.72 0.18
CA ALA A 420 -8.90 -8.44 0.77
C ALA A 420 -8.45 -9.59 1.68
N PHE A 421 -7.14 -9.88 1.65
CA PHE A 421 -6.48 -10.66 2.70
C PHE A 421 -6.10 -9.77 3.86
N ASN A 422 -6.08 -10.33 5.07
CA ASN A 422 -5.38 -9.70 6.18
C ASN A 422 -3.86 -9.86 6.03
N TYR A 423 -3.08 -9.15 6.87
CA TYR A 423 -1.61 -9.17 6.80
C TYR A 423 -0.98 -10.55 7.10
N GLU A 424 -1.65 -11.41 7.86
CA GLU A 424 -1.21 -12.77 8.15
C GLU A 424 -1.54 -13.75 7.00
N GLY A 425 -2.49 -13.41 6.14
CA GLY A 425 -2.97 -14.26 5.05
C GLY A 425 -3.86 -15.42 5.49
N ASP A 426 -4.37 -15.38 6.72
CA ASP A 426 -5.23 -16.42 7.31
C ASP A 426 -6.71 -16.04 7.32
N ARG A 427 -7.03 -14.82 6.88
CA ARG A 427 -8.40 -14.31 6.75
C ARG A 427 -8.61 -13.58 5.46
N ILE A 428 -9.83 -13.68 4.98
CA ILE A 428 -10.32 -12.95 3.81
C ILE A 428 -11.61 -12.25 4.21
N ILE A 429 -11.81 -11.05 3.70
CA ILE A 429 -13.11 -10.36 3.69
C ILE A 429 -13.56 -10.17 2.25
N THR A 430 -14.86 -10.29 2.03
CA THR A 430 -15.48 -10.07 0.73
C THR A 430 -16.69 -9.16 0.91
N GLY A 431 -16.79 -8.10 0.08
CA GLY A 431 -17.88 -7.13 0.08
C GLY A 431 -18.70 -7.20 -1.19
N SER A 432 -20.02 -7.28 -1.07
CA SER A 432 -20.92 -7.51 -2.18
C SER A 432 -22.05 -6.49 -2.27
N LYS A 433 -22.61 -6.40 -3.47
CA LYS A 433 -23.83 -5.67 -3.81
C LYS A 433 -25.08 -6.24 -3.10
N ASP A 434 -24.98 -7.46 -2.54
CA ASP A 434 -26.02 -8.08 -1.72
C ASP A 434 -26.14 -7.47 -0.31
N ASN A 435 -25.51 -6.34 -0.05
CA ASN A 435 -25.46 -5.60 1.23
C ASN A 435 -24.74 -6.34 2.35
N THR A 436 -24.00 -7.43 2.05
CA THR A 436 -23.29 -8.22 3.06
C THR A 436 -21.79 -8.17 2.88
N CYS A 437 -21.10 -8.25 4.00
CA CYS A 437 -19.68 -8.61 4.07
C CYS A 437 -19.56 -10.02 4.63
N ARG A 438 -18.62 -10.81 4.11
CA ARG A 438 -18.33 -12.15 4.63
C ARG A 438 -16.90 -12.22 5.09
N ILE A 439 -16.70 -12.91 6.21
CA ILE A 439 -15.38 -13.21 6.77
C ILE A 439 -15.11 -14.69 6.55
N TRP A 440 -13.96 -14.99 6.00
CA TRP A 440 -13.46 -16.33 5.76
C TRP A 440 -12.17 -16.53 6.56
N LYS A 441 -11.98 -17.70 7.13
CA LYS A 441 -10.81 -18.04 7.97
C LYS A 441 -10.30 -19.43 7.64
N THR A 442 -8.96 -19.63 7.68
CA THR A 442 -8.30 -20.93 7.52
C THR A 442 -8.39 -21.83 8.76
#